data_d15f82c0796da0b1d9938d0561d3660d
#
_entry.id   d15f82c0796da0b1d9938d0561d3660d
#
_cell.length_a   1.000
_cell.length_b   1.000
_cell.length_c   1.000
_cell.angle_alpha   90.00
_cell.angle_beta   90.00
_cell.angle_gamma   90.00
#
_symmetry.space_group_name_H-M   'P 1'
#
loop_
_entity.id
_entity.type
_entity.pdbx_description
1 polymer ?
#
loop_
_entity_poly.entity_id
_entity_poly.type
_entity_poly.pdbx_seq_one_letter_code
_entity_poly.pdbx_strand_id
1 'polypeptide(L)'
;MKIGIYGGSFNPIHFGHIGLAKWVIAHTDLDEVWLMVSPNNPLKDSSILEDEQVRLQKAKEAIAQLPSSTPYTLHPTPTCAERIIVSDFEFHLPRPSYTANTLRELHNHYPQHEFTLMIGEDNIAIFTQWREYQYILDNYRIFIYPRRGCAPYQLPMGKDLQVLTNAPY
;
A
#
# COMPACT_ATOMS: atom_id res chain seq x y z
N MET A 1 -4.82 7.31 13.74
CA MET A 1 -5.40 7.32 12.38
C MET A 1 -5.46 5.89 11.85
N LYS A 2 -6.38 5.65 10.95
CA LYS A 2 -6.49 4.40 10.18
C LYS A 2 -5.76 4.56 8.86
N ILE A 3 -4.71 3.78 8.65
CA ILE A 3 -3.77 3.94 7.54
C ILE A 3 -3.72 2.68 6.69
N GLY A 4 -3.95 2.83 5.38
CA GLY A 4 -3.76 1.76 4.41
C GLY A 4 -2.30 1.67 3.98
N ILE A 5 -1.70 0.50 4.09
CA ILE A 5 -0.34 0.23 3.60
C ILE A 5 -0.44 -0.40 2.23
N TYR A 6 -0.08 0.37 1.23
CA TYR A 6 -0.07 -0.04 -0.17
C TYR A 6 1.37 -0.25 -0.63
N GLY A 7 1.85 -1.49 -0.50
CA GLY A 7 3.21 -1.87 -0.88
C GLY A 7 3.34 -2.13 -2.37
N GLY A 8 4.47 -1.74 -2.94
CA GLY A 8 4.78 -2.01 -4.34
C GLY A 8 6.15 -1.50 -4.75
N SER A 9 6.62 -1.99 -5.88
CA SER A 9 7.86 -1.48 -6.49
C SER A 9 7.66 -0.08 -7.08
N PHE A 10 6.44 0.23 -7.55
CA PHE A 10 6.11 1.48 -8.24
C PHE A 10 7.15 1.80 -9.34
N ASN A 11 7.27 0.92 -10.30
CA ASN A 11 8.29 0.95 -11.36
C ASN A 11 7.70 1.13 -12.77
N PRO A 12 7.31 2.35 -13.16
CA PRO A 12 7.09 3.53 -12.32
C PRO A 12 5.72 3.54 -11.65
N ILE A 13 5.50 4.49 -10.74
CA ILE A 13 4.15 4.83 -10.30
C ILE A 13 3.32 5.32 -11.49
N HIS A 14 2.03 4.98 -11.52
CA HIS A 14 1.13 5.38 -12.59
C HIS A 14 -0.28 5.69 -12.07
N PHE A 15 -1.17 6.17 -12.96
CA PHE A 15 -2.54 6.56 -12.60
C PHE A 15 -3.37 5.44 -11.95
N GLY A 16 -3.10 4.18 -12.27
CA GLY A 16 -3.76 3.04 -11.61
C GLY A 16 -3.46 2.98 -10.12
N HIS A 17 -2.22 3.18 -9.72
CA HIS A 17 -1.82 3.23 -8.31
C HIS A 17 -2.49 4.40 -7.58
N ILE A 18 -2.43 5.59 -8.16
CA ILE A 18 -3.00 6.80 -7.58
C ILE A 18 -4.54 6.72 -7.53
N GLY A 19 -5.16 6.21 -8.59
CA GLY A 19 -6.60 6.01 -8.68
C GLY A 19 -7.13 5.07 -7.61
N LEU A 20 -6.44 3.96 -7.36
CA LEU A 20 -6.78 3.02 -6.29
C LEU A 20 -6.67 3.68 -4.91
N ALA A 21 -5.56 4.38 -4.64
CA ALA A 21 -5.37 5.07 -3.36
C ALA A 21 -6.47 6.10 -3.11
N LYS A 22 -6.81 6.92 -4.10
CA LYS A 22 -7.93 7.89 -4.02
C LYS A 22 -9.26 7.20 -3.77
N TRP A 23 -9.53 6.12 -4.50
CA TRP A 23 -10.78 5.38 -4.37
C TRP A 23 -10.94 4.81 -2.95
N VAL A 24 -9.90 4.21 -2.42
CA VAL A 24 -9.89 3.63 -1.05
C VAL A 24 -10.15 4.71 0.00
N ILE A 25 -9.49 5.87 -0.12
CA ILE A 25 -9.71 7.01 0.78
C ILE A 25 -11.16 7.51 0.72
N ALA A 26 -11.77 7.50 -0.46
CA ALA A 26 -13.14 8.01 -0.65
C ALA A 26 -14.23 7.01 -0.23
N HIS A 27 -13.96 5.70 -0.26
CA HIS A 27 -14.98 4.65 -0.10
C HIS A 27 -14.76 3.74 1.11
N THR A 28 -13.75 3.97 1.91
CA THR A 28 -13.48 3.21 3.13
C THR A 28 -13.30 4.14 4.33
N ASP A 29 -13.06 3.56 5.49
CA ASP A 29 -12.83 4.30 6.73
C ASP A 29 -11.35 4.67 6.97
N LEU A 30 -10.50 4.51 5.95
CA LEU A 30 -9.09 4.89 6.05
C LEU A 30 -8.91 6.40 6.02
N ASP A 31 -8.10 6.91 6.92
CA ASP A 31 -7.72 8.34 6.96
C ASP A 31 -6.66 8.66 5.91
N GLU A 32 -5.70 7.78 5.74
CA GLU A 32 -4.57 7.93 4.80
C GLU A 32 -4.25 6.62 4.09
N VAL A 33 -3.59 6.73 2.95
CA VAL A 33 -2.93 5.61 2.26
C VAL A 33 -1.44 5.92 2.15
N TRP A 34 -0.61 5.04 2.69
CA TRP A 34 0.84 5.13 2.55
C TRP A 34 1.30 4.24 1.41
N LEU A 35 1.82 4.87 0.36
CA LEU A 35 2.48 4.17 -0.74
C LEU A 35 3.87 3.74 -0.25
N MET A 36 3.98 2.49 0.14
CA MET A 36 5.20 1.91 0.68
C MET A 36 6.07 1.44 -0.48
N VAL A 37 7.08 2.24 -0.84
CA VAL A 37 8.01 1.89 -1.93
C VAL A 37 8.93 0.79 -1.44
N SER A 38 8.91 -0.35 -2.14
CA SER A 38 9.77 -1.49 -1.79
C SER A 38 11.20 -1.23 -2.23
N PRO A 39 12.19 -1.48 -1.36
CA PRO A 39 13.60 -1.44 -1.74
C PRO A 39 13.94 -2.56 -2.73
N ASN A 40 15.09 -2.46 -3.40
CA ASN A 40 15.58 -3.53 -4.25
C ASN A 40 15.82 -4.80 -3.43
N ASN A 41 15.21 -5.89 -3.87
CA ASN A 41 15.40 -7.19 -3.23
C ASN A 41 16.73 -7.79 -3.71
N PRO A 42 17.72 -8.06 -2.83
CA PRO A 42 19.00 -8.63 -3.22
C PRO A 42 18.89 -10.05 -3.81
N LEU A 43 17.74 -10.72 -3.62
CA LEU A 43 17.48 -12.07 -4.14
C LEU A 43 16.83 -12.05 -5.53
N LYS A 44 16.48 -10.88 -6.06
CA LYS A 44 15.87 -10.71 -7.39
C LYS A 44 16.86 -10.03 -8.33
N ASP A 45 16.79 -10.40 -9.61
CA ASP A 45 17.54 -9.71 -10.65
C ASP A 45 17.13 -8.22 -10.70
N SER A 46 18.08 -7.35 -10.39
CA SER A 46 17.87 -5.89 -10.36
C SER A 46 17.93 -5.24 -11.76
N SER A 47 18.19 -6.01 -12.82
CA SER A 47 18.35 -5.48 -14.18
C SER A 47 17.06 -4.88 -14.77
N ILE A 48 15.88 -5.24 -14.22
CA ILE A 48 14.57 -4.83 -14.72
C ILE A 48 13.97 -3.66 -13.91
N LEU A 49 14.42 -3.46 -12.67
CA LEU A 49 13.91 -2.42 -11.79
C LEU A 49 14.80 -1.18 -11.85
N GLU A 50 14.18 -0.02 -11.96
CA GLU A 50 14.90 1.24 -11.70
C GLU A 50 15.42 1.26 -10.25
N ASP A 51 16.46 2.04 -10.04
CA ASP A 51 17.00 2.29 -8.71
C ASP A 51 15.91 2.72 -7.72
N GLU A 52 15.97 2.20 -6.50
CA GLU A 52 14.94 2.45 -5.49
C GLU A 52 14.78 3.93 -5.13
N GLN A 53 15.85 4.71 -5.15
CA GLN A 53 15.80 6.15 -4.91
C GLN A 53 15.11 6.88 -6.04
N VAL A 54 15.33 6.45 -7.28
CA VAL A 54 14.65 7.01 -8.46
C VAL A 54 13.16 6.71 -8.41
N ARG A 55 12.78 5.48 -8.07
CA ARG A 55 11.36 5.08 -7.93
C ARG A 55 10.66 5.85 -6.82
N LEU A 56 11.32 6.02 -5.67
CA LEU A 56 10.84 6.83 -4.56
C LEU A 56 10.62 8.29 -4.97
N GLN A 57 11.59 8.89 -5.64
CA GLN A 57 11.52 10.27 -6.08
C GLN A 57 10.39 10.49 -7.09
N LYS A 58 10.25 9.62 -8.09
CA LYS A 58 9.15 9.67 -9.06
C LYS A 58 7.78 9.56 -8.39
N ALA A 59 7.65 8.69 -7.37
CA ALA A 59 6.41 8.57 -6.61
C ALA A 59 6.08 9.85 -5.85
N LYS A 60 7.05 10.47 -5.20
CA LYS A 60 6.88 11.75 -4.49
C LYS A 60 6.46 12.87 -5.46
N GLU A 61 7.10 12.96 -6.61
CA GLU A 61 6.78 13.96 -7.64
C GLU A 61 5.37 13.78 -8.18
N ALA A 62 4.96 12.53 -8.45
CA ALA A 62 3.62 12.24 -8.95
C ALA A 62 2.52 12.64 -7.95
N ILE A 63 2.72 12.40 -6.66
CA ILE A 63 1.77 12.82 -5.62
C ILE A 63 1.78 14.34 -5.46
N ALA A 64 2.94 14.99 -5.50
CA ALA A 64 3.06 16.47 -5.39
C ALA A 64 2.36 17.21 -6.53
N GLN A 65 2.19 16.59 -7.70
CA GLN A 65 1.49 17.17 -8.85
C GLN A 65 -0.05 17.04 -8.77
N LEU A 66 -0.57 16.29 -7.80
CA LEU A 66 -2.01 16.17 -7.62
C LEU A 66 -2.59 17.51 -7.13
N PRO A 67 -3.82 17.88 -7.56
CA PRO A 67 -4.45 19.10 -7.11
C PRO A 67 -4.59 19.14 -5.60
N SER A 68 -4.03 20.16 -4.98
CA SER A 68 -4.28 20.47 -3.58
C SER A 68 -5.63 21.20 -3.42
N SER A 69 -6.13 21.30 -2.18
CA SER A 69 -7.43 21.90 -1.86
C SER A 69 -7.68 23.22 -2.57
N THR A 70 -8.90 23.42 -3.05
CA THR A 70 -9.33 24.71 -3.57
C THR A 70 -9.33 25.74 -2.44
N PRO A 71 -8.77 26.93 -2.65
CA PRO A 71 -8.63 27.96 -1.61
C PRO A 71 -9.95 28.64 -1.16
N TYR A 72 -11.10 28.11 -1.55
CA TYR A 72 -12.40 28.76 -1.37
C TYR A 72 -13.30 28.17 -0.28
N THR A 73 -12.84 27.25 0.57
CA THR A 73 -13.65 26.72 1.66
C THR A 73 -13.17 27.24 3.02
N LEU A 74 -14.11 27.78 3.81
CA LEU A 74 -13.86 28.29 5.17
C LEU A 74 -13.35 27.20 6.16
N HIS A 75 -13.47 25.93 5.78
CA HIS A 75 -12.92 24.76 6.50
C HIS A 75 -12.35 23.80 5.46
N PRO A 76 -11.06 23.92 5.12
CA PRO A 76 -10.43 23.01 4.17
C PRO A 76 -10.40 21.60 4.75
N THR A 77 -11.22 20.71 4.20
CA THR A 77 -11.03 19.27 4.40
C THR A 77 -9.78 18.84 3.61
N PRO A 78 -8.89 18.02 4.19
CA PRO A 78 -7.74 17.52 3.46
C PRO A 78 -8.17 16.89 2.13
N THR A 79 -7.52 17.27 1.05
CA THR A 79 -7.77 16.62 -0.25
C THR A 79 -7.30 15.19 -0.24
N CYS A 80 -7.80 14.38 -1.17
CA CYS A 80 -7.28 13.03 -1.36
C CYS A 80 -5.76 13.02 -1.59
N ALA A 81 -5.21 14.05 -2.22
CA ALA A 81 -3.77 14.19 -2.45
C ALA A 81 -2.99 14.33 -1.14
N GLU A 82 -3.49 15.10 -0.20
CA GLU A 82 -2.87 15.32 1.13
C GLU A 82 -2.96 14.09 2.04
N ARG A 83 -3.79 13.13 1.69
CA ARG A 83 -4.01 11.86 2.41
C ARG A 83 -3.27 10.68 1.79
N ILE A 84 -2.52 10.91 0.71
CA ILE A 84 -1.65 9.91 0.08
C ILE A 84 -0.20 10.25 0.41
N ILE A 85 0.45 9.41 1.17
CA ILE A 85 1.81 9.61 1.65
C ILE A 85 2.75 8.62 0.96
N VAL A 86 3.84 9.10 0.38
CA VAL A 86 4.90 8.22 -0.15
C VAL A 86 5.90 7.94 0.95
N SER A 87 6.12 6.66 1.25
CA SER A 87 6.96 6.23 2.36
C SER A 87 8.16 5.42 1.87
N ASP A 88 9.33 5.73 2.43
CA ASP A 88 10.58 5.00 2.29
C ASP A 88 10.89 4.13 3.52
N PHE A 89 9.91 3.87 4.35
CA PHE A 89 10.09 3.18 5.64
C PHE A 89 10.82 1.84 5.48
N GLU A 90 10.48 1.05 4.45
CA GLU A 90 11.14 -0.23 4.18
C GLU A 90 12.63 -0.10 3.81
N PHE A 91 13.08 1.08 3.35
CA PHE A 91 14.50 1.30 3.03
C PHE A 91 15.39 1.23 4.27
N HIS A 92 14.82 1.47 5.44
CA HIS A 92 15.51 1.48 6.74
C HIS A 92 15.38 0.14 7.49
N LEU A 93 14.71 -0.84 6.88
CA LEU A 93 14.54 -2.18 7.45
C LEU A 93 15.54 -3.17 6.86
N PRO A 94 15.83 -4.29 7.56
CA PRO A 94 16.64 -5.38 7.01
C PRO A 94 16.05 -5.90 5.70
N ARG A 95 16.91 -6.24 4.73
CA ARG A 95 16.52 -6.79 3.42
C ARG A 95 16.79 -8.29 3.35
N PRO A 96 15.92 -9.05 2.65
CA PRO A 96 14.72 -8.63 1.91
C PRO A 96 13.61 -8.15 2.84
N SER A 97 12.78 -7.20 2.34
CA SER A 97 11.66 -6.66 3.10
C SER A 97 10.47 -7.62 3.06
N TYR A 98 10.19 -8.27 4.18
CA TYR A 98 9.01 -9.09 4.35
C TYR A 98 7.87 -8.27 4.94
N THR A 99 6.68 -8.38 4.38
CA THR A 99 5.51 -7.58 4.79
C THR A 99 5.17 -7.73 6.27
N ALA A 100 5.27 -8.94 6.82
CA ALA A 100 5.05 -9.17 8.26
C ALA A 100 5.98 -8.34 9.13
N ASN A 101 7.26 -8.25 8.75
CA ASN A 101 8.23 -7.43 9.47
C ASN A 101 7.95 -5.94 9.33
N THR A 102 7.62 -5.49 8.12
CA THR A 102 7.24 -4.10 7.86
C THR A 102 6.06 -3.67 8.73
N LEU A 103 5.00 -4.46 8.78
CA LEU A 103 3.82 -4.16 9.59
C LEU A 103 4.14 -4.16 11.10
N ARG A 104 4.97 -5.09 11.57
CA ARG A 104 5.42 -5.14 12.96
C ARG A 104 6.21 -3.89 13.34
N GLU A 105 7.14 -3.49 12.50
CA GLU A 105 7.96 -2.30 12.74
C GLU A 105 7.12 -1.01 12.63
N LEU A 106 6.17 -0.93 11.71
CA LEU A 106 5.21 0.18 11.66
C LEU A 106 4.40 0.29 12.96
N HIS A 107 3.92 -0.84 13.48
CA HIS A 107 3.19 -0.85 14.76
C HIS A 107 4.09 -0.40 15.93
N ASN A 108 5.34 -0.83 15.95
CA ASN A 108 6.30 -0.43 17.00
C ASN A 108 6.62 1.07 16.95
N HIS A 109 6.80 1.64 15.75
CA HIS A 109 7.13 3.06 15.58
C HIS A 109 5.92 3.98 15.72
N TYR A 110 4.74 3.50 15.35
CA TYR A 110 3.50 4.29 15.35
C TYR A 110 2.38 3.55 16.09
N PRO A 111 2.52 3.27 17.39
CA PRO A 111 1.54 2.48 18.15
C PRO A 111 0.16 3.14 18.24
N GLN A 112 0.07 4.45 17.97
CA GLN A 112 -1.18 5.21 17.94
C GLN A 112 -1.98 5.04 16.64
N HIS A 113 -1.40 4.40 15.61
CA HIS A 113 -2.05 4.19 14.33
C HIS A 113 -2.55 2.76 14.16
N GLU A 114 -3.62 2.60 13.41
CA GLU A 114 -4.18 1.32 13.02
C GLU A 114 -3.87 1.09 11.54
N PHE A 115 -3.13 0.02 11.24
CA PHE A 115 -2.69 -0.28 9.88
C PHE A 115 -3.57 -1.35 9.22
N THR A 116 -3.94 -1.12 7.97
CA THR A 116 -4.63 -2.06 7.08
C THR A 116 -3.71 -2.37 5.91
N LEU A 117 -3.44 -3.66 5.66
CA LEU A 117 -2.68 -4.08 4.50
C LEU A 117 -3.56 -4.02 3.24
N MET A 118 -3.06 -3.41 2.17
CA MET A 118 -3.70 -3.40 0.87
C MET A 118 -2.92 -4.30 -0.08
N ILE A 119 -3.55 -5.35 -0.60
CA ILE A 119 -2.93 -6.29 -1.54
C ILE A 119 -3.84 -6.57 -2.73
N GLY A 120 -3.24 -6.87 -3.89
CA GLY A 120 -3.98 -7.28 -5.07
C GLY A 120 -4.45 -8.73 -5.02
N GLU A 121 -5.47 -9.06 -5.80
CA GLU A 121 -5.97 -10.43 -5.93
C GLU A 121 -4.89 -11.43 -6.34
N ASP A 122 -3.94 -11.02 -7.17
CA ASP A 122 -2.80 -11.83 -7.59
C ASP A 122 -1.91 -12.22 -6.40
N ASN A 123 -1.75 -11.34 -5.42
CA ASN A 123 -0.96 -11.60 -4.21
C ASN A 123 -1.74 -12.41 -3.16
N ILE A 124 -3.04 -12.19 -3.01
CA ILE A 124 -3.84 -12.99 -2.07
C ILE A 124 -3.89 -14.47 -2.50
N ALA A 125 -3.86 -14.73 -3.79
CA ALA A 125 -3.85 -16.09 -4.34
C ALA A 125 -2.64 -16.91 -3.89
N ILE A 126 -1.50 -16.24 -3.61
CA ILE A 126 -0.25 -16.87 -3.14
C ILE A 126 0.12 -16.45 -1.71
N PHE A 127 -0.79 -15.85 -0.99
CA PHE A 127 -0.53 -15.24 0.32
C PHE A 127 -0.02 -16.23 1.36
N THR A 128 -0.48 -17.49 1.30
CA THR A 128 -0.03 -18.55 2.20
C THR A 128 1.44 -18.94 1.98
N GLN A 129 2.07 -18.50 0.90
CA GLN A 129 3.50 -18.66 0.65
C GLN A 129 4.33 -17.50 1.23
N TRP A 130 3.70 -16.44 1.71
CA TRP A 130 4.39 -15.31 2.31
C TRP A 130 4.94 -15.68 3.68
N ARG A 131 6.11 -15.15 3.98
CA ARG A 131 6.73 -15.36 5.28
C ARG A 131 5.86 -14.78 6.39
N GLU A 132 5.58 -15.59 7.40
CA GLU A 132 4.74 -15.23 8.55
C GLU A 132 3.33 -14.72 8.15
N TYR A 133 2.76 -15.26 7.08
CA TYR A 133 1.44 -14.86 6.61
C TYR A 133 0.36 -14.99 7.69
N GLN A 134 0.45 -15.99 8.56
CA GLN A 134 -0.51 -16.20 9.65
C GLN A 134 -0.47 -15.03 10.65
N TYR A 135 0.72 -14.51 10.94
CA TYR A 135 0.86 -13.32 11.79
C TYR A 135 0.10 -12.11 11.20
N ILE A 136 0.17 -11.91 9.89
CA ILE A 136 -0.56 -10.84 9.21
C ILE A 136 -2.06 -11.07 9.32
N LEU A 137 -2.53 -12.30 9.03
CA LEU A 137 -3.96 -12.65 9.11
C LEU A 137 -4.55 -12.46 10.50
N ASP A 138 -3.77 -12.75 11.55
CA ASP A 138 -4.24 -12.70 12.93
C ASP A 138 -4.25 -11.27 13.51
N ASN A 139 -3.42 -10.38 12.98
CA ASN A 139 -3.18 -9.07 13.60
C ASN A 139 -3.64 -7.86 12.78
N TYR A 140 -3.86 -8.01 11.47
CA TYR A 140 -4.15 -6.87 10.60
C TYR A 140 -5.39 -7.10 9.75
N ARG A 141 -6.12 -6.01 9.52
CA ARG A 141 -7.15 -5.96 8.49
C ARG A 141 -6.47 -5.97 7.11
N ILE A 142 -7.07 -6.68 6.15
CA ILE A 142 -6.54 -6.79 4.80
C ILE A 142 -7.62 -6.35 3.80
N PHE A 143 -7.31 -5.35 2.99
CA PHE A 143 -8.09 -4.96 1.83
C PHE A 143 -7.52 -5.61 0.57
N ILE A 144 -8.37 -6.30 -0.17
CA ILE A 144 -8.00 -7.01 -1.39
C ILE A 144 -8.61 -6.27 -2.57
N TYR A 145 -7.78 -5.69 -3.42
CA TYR A 145 -8.24 -4.96 -4.59
C TYR A 145 -8.15 -5.81 -5.86
N PRO A 146 -9.07 -5.57 -6.84
CA PRO A 146 -9.15 -6.38 -8.05
C PRO A 146 -7.91 -6.21 -8.94
N ARG A 147 -7.58 -7.28 -9.67
CA ARG A 147 -6.52 -7.29 -10.69
C ARG A 147 -7.02 -7.95 -11.95
N ARG A 148 -6.76 -7.34 -13.10
CA ARG A 148 -7.15 -7.90 -14.40
C ARG A 148 -6.47 -9.23 -14.64
N GLY A 149 -7.25 -10.19 -15.19
CA GLY A 149 -6.73 -11.50 -15.57
C GLY A 149 -6.32 -12.40 -14.40
N CYS A 150 -6.72 -12.06 -13.18
CA CYS A 150 -6.45 -12.92 -12.04
C CYS A 150 -7.30 -14.19 -12.14
N ALA A 151 -6.64 -15.36 -11.98
CA ALA A 151 -7.34 -16.64 -11.92
C ALA A 151 -8.17 -16.73 -10.63
N PRO A 152 -9.25 -17.56 -10.62
CA PRO A 152 -10.00 -17.81 -9.40
C PRO A 152 -9.08 -18.26 -8.25
N TYR A 153 -9.35 -17.76 -7.06
CA TYR A 153 -8.56 -18.06 -5.86
C TYR A 153 -9.49 -18.26 -4.66
N GLN A 154 -8.95 -18.89 -3.62
CA GLN A 154 -9.63 -19.02 -2.34
C GLN A 154 -9.04 -18.02 -1.35
N LEU A 155 -9.92 -17.34 -0.59
CA LEU A 155 -9.50 -16.47 0.49
C LEU A 155 -8.93 -17.32 1.64
N PRO A 156 -7.77 -16.99 2.19
CA PRO A 156 -7.30 -17.60 3.41
C PRO A 156 -8.24 -17.25 4.57
N MET A 157 -8.31 -18.11 5.57
CA MET A 157 -9.05 -17.82 6.79
C MET A 157 -8.28 -16.80 7.62
N GLY A 158 -8.84 -15.61 7.75
CA GLY A 158 -8.27 -14.51 8.49
C GLY A 158 -9.30 -13.78 9.33
N LYS A 159 -8.82 -12.93 10.22
CA LYS A 159 -9.67 -12.21 11.19
C LYS A 159 -10.54 -11.14 10.50
N ASP A 160 -9.97 -10.42 9.55
CA ASP A 160 -10.65 -9.30 8.91
C ASP A 160 -10.12 -9.10 7.46
N LEU A 161 -10.74 -9.82 6.52
CA LEU A 161 -10.44 -9.70 5.09
C LEU A 161 -11.64 -9.09 4.38
N GLN A 162 -11.39 -8.06 3.58
CA GLN A 162 -12.40 -7.37 2.80
C GLN A 162 -11.98 -7.27 1.33
N VAL A 163 -12.79 -7.83 0.44
CA VAL A 163 -12.61 -7.68 -1.02
C VAL A 163 -13.27 -6.38 -1.49
N LEU A 164 -12.50 -5.52 -2.12
CA LEU A 164 -12.95 -4.22 -2.65
C LEU A 164 -13.46 -4.39 -4.08
N THR A 165 -14.63 -5.01 -4.26
CA THR A 165 -15.15 -5.45 -5.56
C THR A 165 -15.34 -4.34 -6.60
N ASN A 166 -15.59 -3.10 -6.16
CA ASN A 166 -15.82 -1.95 -7.03
C ASN A 166 -14.59 -1.04 -7.16
N ALA A 167 -13.46 -1.40 -6.58
CA ALA A 167 -12.25 -0.63 -6.70
C ALA A 167 -11.70 -0.70 -8.13
N PRO A 168 -11.01 0.36 -8.62
CA PRO A 168 -10.33 0.31 -9.91
C PRO A 168 -9.14 -0.65 -9.89
N TYR A 169 -8.75 -1.20 -11.06
CA TYR A 169 -7.60 -2.08 -11.25
C TYR A 169 -6.63 -1.57 -12.32
#